data_be6b953f39f7cefae90ce99f346c5cf0
#
_entry.id   be6b953f39f7cefae90ce99f346c5cf0
#
_cell.length_a   1.000
_cell.length_b   1.000
_cell.length_c   1.000
_cell.angle_alpha   90.00
_cell.angle_beta   90.00
_cell.angle_gamma   90.00
#
_symmetry.space_group_name_H-M   'P 1'
#
loop_
_entity.id
_entity.type
_entity.pdbx_description
1 polymer ?
#
loop_
_entity_poly.entity_id
_entity_poly.type
_entity_poly.pdbx_seq_one_letter_code
_entity_poly.pdbx_strand_id
1 'polypeptide(L)'
;MDYRHDRTVCIIGLGYVGLTLAIIMAEAGYTVRGVELNRDFTDRIVTGKAHFHEPGLDERLGFQLAAGRFHVGNALPDDPAVSLYIITVGTPLGPDGKVRLDMVRRVTR
;
A
#
# COMPACT_ATOMS: atom_id res chain seq x y z
N MET A 1 -9.08 -13.13 21.98
CA MET A 1 -9.58 -12.07 21.08
C MET A 1 -8.52 -11.77 20.03
N ASP A 2 -8.90 -11.69 18.77
CA ASP A 2 -7.97 -11.35 17.70
C ASP A 2 -8.06 -9.85 17.41
N TYR A 3 -7.08 -9.10 17.89
CA TYR A 3 -7.04 -7.66 17.75
C TYR A 3 -6.77 -7.19 16.32
N ARG A 4 -6.30 -8.08 15.43
CA ARG A 4 -5.99 -7.72 14.04
C ARG A 4 -7.23 -7.30 13.25
N HIS A 5 -8.38 -7.89 13.55
CA HIS A 5 -9.63 -7.56 12.87
C HIS A 5 -10.10 -6.14 13.16
N ASP A 6 -9.71 -5.59 14.31
CA ASP A 6 -10.11 -4.25 14.73
C ASP A 6 -9.06 -3.19 14.37
N ARG A 7 -7.97 -3.59 13.71
CA ARG A 7 -6.89 -2.67 13.39
C ARG A 7 -6.82 -2.38 11.91
N THR A 8 -6.74 -1.10 11.61
CA THR A 8 -6.56 -0.60 10.25
C THR A 8 -5.17 0.00 10.12
N VAL A 9 -4.46 -0.45 9.09
CA VAL A 9 -3.08 -0.01 8.79
C VAL A 9 -3.10 0.70 7.45
N CYS A 10 -2.38 1.81 7.34
CA CYS A 10 -2.20 2.52 6.09
C CYS A 10 -0.77 2.31 5.60
N ILE A 11 -0.63 1.79 4.39
CA ILE A 11 0.68 1.60 3.74
C ILE A 11 0.80 2.61 2.62
N ILE A 12 1.78 3.49 2.71
CA ILE A 12 2.02 4.56 1.77
C ILE A 12 3.16 4.15 0.85
N GLY A 13 2.86 4.05 -0.43
CA GLY A 13 3.77 3.52 -1.43
C GLY A 13 3.50 2.04 -1.67
N LEU A 14 3.01 1.71 -2.86
CA LEU A 14 2.66 0.34 -3.23
C LEU A 14 3.57 -0.18 -4.33
N GLY A 15 4.87 0.08 -4.19
CA GLY A 15 5.89 -0.57 -4.98
C GLY A 15 6.04 -2.03 -4.57
N TYR A 16 7.13 -2.66 -4.95
CA TYR A 16 7.35 -4.07 -4.65
C TYR A 16 7.21 -4.37 -3.15
N VAL A 17 7.90 -3.58 -2.32
CA VAL A 17 7.90 -3.80 -0.87
C VAL A 17 6.54 -3.47 -0.27
N GLY A 18 5.97 -2.32 -0.62
CA GLY A 18 4.71 -1.85 -0.02
C GLY A 18 3.53 -2.72 -0.38
N LEU A 19 3.40 -3.10 -1.64
CA LEU A 19 2.29 -3.95 -2.06
C LEU A 19 2.40 -5.35 -1.46
N THR A 20 3.60 -5.93 -1.46
CA THR A 20 3.82 -7.24 -0.85
C THR A 20 3.48 -7.23 0.64
N LEU A 21 3.95 -6.20 1.35
CA LEU A 21 3.64 -6.04 2.78
C LEU A 21 2.13 -5.86 3.01
N ALA A 22 1.47 -5.07 2.16
CA ALA A 22 0.02 -4.86 2.26
C ALA A 22 -0.75 -6.18 2.17
N ILE A 23 -0.38 -7.01 1.20
CA ILE A 23 -1.03 -8.30 1.01
C ILE A 23 -0.79 -9.21 2.22
N ILE A 24 0.45 -9.28 2.72
CA ILE A 24 0.80 -10.10 3.88
C ILE A 24 0.01 -9.65 5.11
N MET A 25 -0.10 -8.35 5.34
CA MET A 25 -0.85 -7.84 6.50
C MET A 25 -2.35 -8.11 6.37
N ALA A 26 -2.90 -7.97 5.17
CA ALA A 26 -4.31 -8.30 4.92
C ALA A 26 -4.56 -9.79 5.16
N GLU A 27 -3.64 -10.65 4.72
CA GLU A 27 -3.72 -12.09 4.98
C GLU A 27 -3.66 -12.42 6.47
N ALA A 28 -2.93 -11.60 7.23
CA ALA A 28 -2.84 -11.76 8.68
C ALA A 28 -4.08 -11.28 9.43
N GLY A 29 -5.03 -10.64 8.75
CA GLY A 29 -6.30 -10.21 9.34
C GLY A 29 -6.46 -8.72 9.55
N TYR A 30 -5.45 -7.92 9.23
CA TYR A 30 -5.58 -6.46 9.30
C TYR A 30 -6.45 -5.94 8.16
N THR A 31 -7.11 -4.80 8.39
CA THR A 31 -7.67 -4.01 7.30
C THR A 31 -6.56 -3.08 6.81
N VAL A 32 -6.26 -3.12 5.52
CA VAL A 32 -5.14 -2.37 4.96
C VAL A 32 -5.64 -1.33 3.98
N ARG A 33 -5.24 -0.09 4.21
CA ARG A 33 -5.45 1.03 3.30
C ARG A 33 -4.14 1.30 2.58
N GLY A 34 -4.08 0.99 1.29
CA GLY A 34 -2.90 1.26 0.47
C GLY A 34 -3.03 2.59 -0.25
N VAL A 35 -1.97 3.38 -0.23
CA VAL A 35 -1.93 4.67 -0.91
C VAL A 35 -0.78 4.66 -1.91
N GLU A 36 -1.07 4.96 -3.16
CA GLU A 36 -0.09 5.02 -4.23
C GLU A 36 -0.37 6.23 -5.11
N LEU A 37 0.63 7.09 -5.32
CA LEU A 37 0.49 8.30 -6.11
C LEU A 37 0.49 8.03 -7.61
N ASN A 38 1.09 6.93 -8.05
CA ASN A 38 1.12 6.55 -9.45
C ASN A 38 -0.21 5.90 -9.83
N ARG A 39 -1.02 6.62 -10.60
CA ARG A 39 -2.35 6.17 -10.98
C ARG A 39 -2.34 4.93 -11.87
N ASP A 40 -1.31 4.77 -12.69
CA ASP A 40 -1.18 3.57 -13.51
C ASP A 40 -1.02 2.33 -12.63
N PHE A 41 -0.31 2.46 -11.51
CA PHE A 41 -0.16 1.36 -10.56
C PHE A 41 -1.48 1.06 -9.85
N THR A 42 -2.18 2.09 -9.35
CA THR A 42 -3.45 1.87 -8.66
C THR A 42 -4.50 1.31 -9.59
N ASP A 43 -4.55 1.76 -10.83
CA ASP A 43 -5.51 1.25 -11.82
C ASP A 43 -5.30 -0.26 -12.06
N ARG A 44 -4.07 -0.72 -12.05
CA ARG A 44 -3.77 -2.15 -12.19
C ARG A 44 -4.09 -2.92 -10.91
N ILE A 45 -3.68 -2.38 -9.76
CA ILE A 45 -3.85 -3.05 -8.47
C ILE A 45 -5.33 -3.28 -8.17
N VAL A 46 -6.21 -2.31 -8.45
CA VAL A 46 -7.64 -2.46 -8.16
C VAL A 46 -8.29 -3.55 -9.03
N THR A 47 -7.68 -3.93 -10.14
CA THR A 47 -8.15 -5.04 -10.97
C THR A 47 -7.61 -6.40 -10.50
N GLY A 48 -6.84 -6.43 -9.44
CA GLY A 48 -6.24 -7.65 -8.91
C GLY A 48 -4.91 -8.02 -9.55
N LYS A 49 -4.23 -7.04 -10.18
CA LYS A 49 -2.95 -7.28 -10.84
C LYS A 49 -1.89 -6.35 -10.28
N ALA A 50 -0.80 -6.93 -9.80
CA ALA A 50 0.37 -6.15 -9.41
C ALA A 50 1.02 -5.53 -10.64
N HIS A 51 1.71 -4.40 -10.44
CA HIS A 51 2.42 -3.71 -11.53
C HIS A 51 3.84 -4.26 -11.73
N PHE A 52 4.13 -5.39 -11.13
CA PHE A 52 5.38 -6.13 -11.31
C PHE A 52 5.07 -7.63 -11.30
N HIS A 53 6.01 -8.43 -11.80
CA HIS A 53 5.80 -9.87 -11.88
C HIS A 53 6.31 -10.57 -10.62
N GLU A 54 5.39 -11.27 -9.93
CA GLU A 54 5.72 -12.12 -8.79
C GLU A 54 4.74 -13.30 -8.82
N PRO A 55 5.24 -14.55 -8.94
CA PRO A 55 4.37 -15.72 -9.05
C PRO A 55 3.40 -15.83 -7.87
N GLY A 56 2.12 -16.00 -8.16
CA GLY A 56 1.08 -16.17 -7.15
C GLY A 56 0.61 -14.88 -6.48
N LEU A 57 1.27 -13.76 -6.72
CA LEU A 57 0.92 -12.52 -6.02
C LEU A 57 -0.43 -11.97 -6.46
N ASP A 58 -0.72 -12.01 -7.77
CA ASP A 58 -1.99 -11.47 -8.30
C ASP A 58 -3.19 -12.21 -7.69
N GLU A 59 -3.09 -13.51 -7.51
CA GLU A 59 -4.16 -14.30 -6.91
C GLU A 59 -4.39 -13.90 -5.45
N ARG A 60 -3.30 -13.73 -4.70
CA ARG A 60 -3.36 -13.31 -3.29
C ARG A 60 -3.92 -11.90 -3.17
N LEU A 61 -3.49 -11.00 -4.04
CA LEU A 61 -4.00 -9.63 -4.12
C LEU A 61 -5.51 -9.63 -4.38
N GLY A 62 -5.94 -10.34 -5.41
CA GLY A 62 -7.36 -10.41 -5.78
C GLY A 62 -8.22 -10.94 -4.65
N PHE A 63 -7.72 -11.94 -3.91
CA PHE A 63 -8.45 -12.49 -2.77
C PHE A 63 -8.67 -11.44 -1.68
N GLN A 64 -7.66 -10.65 -1.34
CA GLN A 64 -7.77 -9.65 -0.28
C GLN A 64 -8.64 -8.47 -0.70
N LEU A 65 -8.59 -8.08 -1.97
CA LEU A 65 -9.50 -7.06 -2.49
C LEU A 65 -10.95 -7.52 -2.39
N ALA A 66 -11.23 -8.75 -2.81
CA ALA A 66 -12.58 -9.32 -2.77
C ALA A 66 -13.08 -9.51 -1.34
N ALA A 67 -12.18 -9.86 -0.42
CA ALA A 67 -12.52 -10.04 0.99
C ALA A 67 -12.75 -8.71 1.73
N GLY A 68 -12.46 -7.57 1.08
CA GLY A 68 -12.63 -6.26 1.70
C GLY A 68 -11.57 -5.92 2.74
N ARG A 69 -10.44 -6.61 2.74
CA ARG A 69 -9.36 -6.36 3.68
C ARG A 69 -8.30 -5.42 3.14
N PHE A 70 -8.26 -5.21 1.83
CA PHE A 70 -7.31 -4.31 1.19
C PHE A 70 -8.06 -3.31 0.32
N HIS A 71 -7.81 -2.04 0.57
CA HIS A 71 -8.40 -0.92 -0.16
C HIS A 71 -7.27 -0.05 -0.71
N VAL A 72 -7.39 0.38 -1.96
CA VAL A 72 -6.33 1.12 -2.65
C VAL A 72 -6.87 2.49 -3.08
N GLY A 73 -6.07 3.51 -2.87
CA GLY A 73 -6.40 4.86 -3.29
C GLY A 73 -5.17 5.67 -3.65
N ASN A 74 -5.41 6.89 -4.15
CA ASN A 74 -4.34 7.81 -4.56
C ASN A 74 -4.07 8.92 -3.54
N ALA A 75 -4.84 8.97 -2.45
CA ALA A 75 -4.71 9.99 -1.41
C ALA A 75 -4.80 9.36 -0.04
N LEU A 76 -4.23 10.03 0.96
CA LEU A 76 -4.33 9.56 2.34
C LEU A 76 -5.79 9.47 2.74
N PRO A 77 -6.18 8.34 3.37
CA PRO A 77 -7.55 8.20 3.84
C PRO A 77 -7.82 9.14 5.01
N ASP A 78 -9.00 9.73 5.03
CA ASP A 78 -9.51 10.45 6.18
C ASP A 78 -10.28 9.48 7.06
N ASP A 79 -9.55 8.59 7.71
CA ASP A 79 -10.11 7.47 8.46
C ASP A 79 -9.50 7.45 9.87
N PRO A 80 -10.28 7.82 10.89
CA PRO A 80 -9.78 7.81 12.27
C PRO A 80 -9.49 6.41 12.80
N ALA A 81 -9.95 5.35 12.12
CA ALA A 81 -9.65 3.98 12.51
C ALA A 81 -8.22 3.56 12.17
N VAL A 82 -7.51 4.31 11.32
CA VAL A 82 -6.12 4.00 10.99
C VAL A 82 -5.26 4.21 12.23
N SER A 83 -4.65 3.11 12.71
CA SER A 83 -3.83 3.13 13.92
C SER A 83 -2.33 3.12 13.64
N LEU A 84 -1.92 2.84 12.39
CA LEU A 84 -0.51 2.75 12.03
C LEU A 84 -0.33 3.16 10.58
N TYR A 85 0.67 4.01 10.34
CA TYR A 85 1.07 4.40 8.99
C TYR A 85 2.47 3.86 8.73
N ILE A 86 2.62 3.12 7.63
CA ILE A 86 3.90 2.56 7.19
C ILE A 86 4.24 3.19 5.85
N ILE A 87 5.38 3.87 5.78
CA ILE A 87 5.83 4.57 4.59
C ILE A 87 6.89 3.75 3.90
N THR A 88 6.58 3.29 2.68
CA THR A 88 7.49 2.46 1.89
C THR A 88 7.86 3.12 0.55
N VAL A 89 7.58 4.41 0.41
CA VAL A 89 7.93 5.13 -0.81
C VAL A 89 9.45 5.16 -0.98
N GLY A 90 9.90 5.01 -2.21
CA GLY A 90 11.30 5.10 -2.50
C GLY A 90 11.85 6.52 -2.28
N THR A 91 13.14 6.61 -2.03
CA THR A 91 13.86 7.87 -1.94
C THR A 91 14.84 7.97 -3.10
N PRO A 92 14.36 8.26 -4.32
CA PRO A 92 15.23 8.28 -5.48
C PRO A 92 16.30 9.37 -5.37
N LEU A 93 17.46 9.12 -5.98
CA LEU A 93 18.53 10.11 -6.06
C LEU A 93 18.17 11.16 -7.09
N GLY A 94 18.43 12.43 -6.76
CA GLY A 94 18.34 13.51 -7.71
C GLY A 94 19.54 13.54 -8.66
N PRO A 95 19.54 14.49 -9.62
CA PRO A 95 20.63 14.59 -10.60
C PRO A 95 22.01 14.85 -9.97
N ASP A 96 22.03 15.40 -8.77
CA ASP A 96 23.25 15.67 -7.99
C ASP A 96 23.69 14.47 -7.14
N GLY A 97 22.99 13.34 -7.21
CA GLY A 97 23.28 12.17 -6.42
C GLY A 97 22.73 12.20 -5.00
N LYS A 98 21.99 13.24 -4.62
CA LYS A 98 21.42 13.37 -3.30
C LYS A 98 20.03 12.72 -3.24
N VAL A 99 19.67 12.22 -2.04
CA VAL A 99 18.37 11.63 -1.81
C VAL A 99 17.29 12.70 -1.94
N ARG A 100 16.24 12.37 -2.68
CA ARG A 100 15.08 13.24 -2.85
C ARG A 100 14.02 12.89 -1.82
N LEU A 101 13.62 13.87 -1.03
CA LEU A 101 12.64 13.70 0.04
C LEU A 101 11.29 14.35 -0.25
N ASP A 102 11.14 14.98 -1.41
CA ASP A 102 9.92 15.66 -1.78
C ASP A 102 8.71 14.71 -1.84
N MET A 103 8.90 13.48 -2.33
CA MET A 103 7.84 12.48 -2.36
C MET A 103 7.37 12.10 -0.96
N VAL A 104 8.30 11.92 -0.04
CA VAL A 104 7.96 11.58 1.36
C VAL A 104 7.16 12.73 1.98
N ARG A 105 7.54 13.96 1.73
CA ARG A 105 6.82 15.12 2.22
C ARG A 105 5.40 15.21 1.67
N ARG A 106 5.21 14.83 0.40
CA ARG A 106 3.89 14.87 -0.22
C ARG A 106 2.92 13.89 0.41
N VAL A 107 3.38 12.73 0.82
CA VAL A 107 2.49 11.70 1.37
C VAL A 107 2.30 11.81 2.88
N THR A 108 3.17 12.55 3.58
CA THR A 108 3.08 12.69 5.04
C THR A 108 2.41 13.98 5.51
N ARG A 109 2.01 14.84 4.61
CA ARG A 109 1.30 16.08 4.93
C ARG A 109 -0.15 15.87 5.28
#